data_77b45a6676c4d373c35ea2ccede4ea33
#
_entry.id   77b45a6676c4d373c35ea2ccede4ea33
#
_cell.length_a   1.000
_cell.length_b   1.000
_cell.length_c   1.000
_cell.angle_alpha   90.00
_cell.angle_beta   90.00
_cell.angle_gamma   90.00
#
_symmetry.space_group_name_H-M   'P 1'
#
loop_
_entity.id
_entity.type
_entity.pdbx_description
1 polymer ?
#
loop_
_entity_poly.entity_id
_entity_poly.type
_entity_poly.pdbx_seq_one_letter_code
_entity_poly.pdbx_strand_id
1 'polypeptide(L)'
;MERIGEEYVRRELVFTPAKCEVYEYYTESYGCPDCKEGKGDTEKSVIVKSKVPPALIGKGPASSSTVAWTIYQKYANGMPLYRQEKDWKEYGAAVSRTTLANWIIYSAGHYFRPLYDYFHRQLLLREFLMADETRVQVLKEPGRSAESQSFMWLYRTGEDGLPVILLYGYTPTRSGDNAADFLDGFQGYLETDGYQGYNKVCLLYTSPSPRDPKTS
;
A
#
# COMPACT_ATOMS: atom_id res chain seq x y z
N MET A 1 -17.65 55.61 -10.84
CA MET A 1 -17.06 55.39 -9.50
C MET A 1 -15.71 54.69 -9.68
N GLU A 2 -14.66 55.24 -9.12
CA GLU A 2 -13.32 54.63 -9.14
C GLU A 2 -13.12 53.78 -7.89
N ARG A 3 -12.41 52.66 -8.01
CA ARG A 3 -12.04 51.80 -6.88
C ARG A 3 -10.98 52.51 -6.05
N ILE A 4 -11.30 52.86 -4.81
CA ILE A 4 -10.44 53.63 -3.91
C ILE A 4 -9.64 52.80 -2.91
N GLY A 5 -9.95 51.48 -2.81
CA GLY A 5 -9.24 50.61 -1.89
C GLY A 5 -9.88 49.22 -1.77
N GLU A 6 -9.28 48.40 -0.93
CA GLU A 6 -9.70 47.04 -0.60
C GLU A 6 -9.45 46.82 0.89
N GLU A 7 -10.44 46.31 1.61
CA GLU A 7 -10.35 45.99 3.02
C GLU A 7 -10.56 44.50 3.21
N TYR A 8 -9.72 43.87 4.03
CA TYR A 8 -9.89 42.49 4.41
C TYR A 8 -11.11 42.33 5.30
N VAL A 9 -12.09 41.52 4.88
CA VAL A 9 -13.34 41.28 5.63
C VAL A 9 -13.28 40.04 6.46
N ARG A 10 -13.01 38.87 5.83
CA ARG A 10 -12.99 37.59 6.53
C ARG A 10 -12.34 36.48 5.68
N ARG A 11 -11.99 35.40 6.34
CA ARG A 11 -11.58 34.14 5.71
C ARG A 11 -12.64 33.07 5.96
N GLU A 12 -13.01 32.33 4.93
CA GLU A 12 -13.92 31.19 5.01
C GLU A 12 -13.19 29.92 4.60
N LEU A 13 -13.52 28.82 5.30
CA LEU A 13 -13.12 27.48 4.91
C LEU A 13 -14.26 26.84 4.12
N VAL A 14 -14.04 26.59 2.83
CA VAL A 14 -15.03 25.96 1.95
C VAL A 14 -14.60 24.50 1.71
N PHE A 15 -15.50 23.57 1.99
CA PHE A 15 -15.31 22.14 1.75
C PHE A 15 -16.10 21.69 0.52
N THR A 16 -15.42 21.05 -0.42
CA THR A 16 -16.07 20.39 -1.56
C THR A 16 -16.08 18.89 -1.31
N PRO A 17 -17.27 18.25 -1.22
CA PRO A 17 -17.37 16.80 -1.02
C PRO A 17 -16.71 16.00 -2.14
N ALA A 18 -16.33 14.75 -1.85
CA ALA A 18 -15.80 13.83 -2.84
C ALA A 18 -16.80 13.59 -3.99
N LYS A 19 -16.27 13.52 -5.21
CA LYS A 19 -17.05 13.27 -6.43
C LYS A 19 -16.58 11.97 -7.08
N CYS A 20 -17.52 11.12 -7.49
CA CYS A 20 -17.27 9.92 -8.25
C CYS A 20 -17.77 10.11 -9.69
N GLU A 21 -16.94 9.79 -10.66
CA GLU A 21 -17.27 9.89 -12.09
C GLU A 21 -16.92 8.57 -12.78
N VAL A 22 -17.69 8.23 -13.80
CA VAL A 22 -17.44 7.07 -14.65
C VAL A 22 -16.88 7.55 -15.97
N TYR A 23 -15.69 7.06 -16.33
CA TYR A 23 -15.07 7.28 -17.63
C TYR A 23 -15.18 6.02 -18.46
N GLU A 24 -15.77 6.14 -19.66
CA GLU A 24 -15.86 5.07 -20.64
C GLU A 24 -14.80 5.26 -21.72
N TYR A 25 -14.02 4.21 -21.96
CA TYR A 25 -12.96 4.20 -22.96
C TYR A 25 -13.39 3.40 -24.18
N TYR A 26 -13.30 4.02 -25.35
CA TYR A 26 -13.64 3.40 -26.62
C TYR A 26 -12.40 3.22 -27.48
N THR A 27 -12.33 2.12 -28.22
CA THR A 27 -11.30 1.88 -29.24
C THR A 27 -11.92 2.00 -30.62
N GLU A 28 -11.32 2.82 -31.47
CA GLU A 28 -11.67 2.84 -32.88
C GLU A 28 -10.91 1.74 -33.62
N SER A 29 -11.60 1.10 -34.55
CA SER A 29 -11.05 0.06 -35.43
C SER A 29 -11.13 0.52 -36.87
N TYR A 30 -10.02 0.49 -37.57
CA TYR A 30 -9.90 0.86 -38.98
C TYR A 30 -9.61 -0.37 -39.80
N GLY A 31 -10.32 -0.54 -40.89
CA GLY A 31 -10.12 -1.61 -41.88
C GLY A 31 -9.71 -1.04 -43.22
N CYS A 32 -8.79 -1.68 -43.93
CA CYS A 32 -8.43 -1.34 -45.30
C CYS A 32 -9.56 -1.73 -46.25
N PRO A 33 -10.15 -0.80 -47.04
CA PRO A 33 -11.20 -1.15 -47.99
C PRO A 33 -10.70 -2.06 -49.09
N ASP A 34 -9.50 -1.85 -49.62
CA ASP A 34 -8.90 -2.67 -50.69
C ASP A 34 -8.63 -4.12 -50.27
N CYS A 35 -8.24 -4.33 -49.01
CA CYS A 35 -8.05 -5.66 -48.45
C CYS A 35 -9.39 -6.40 -48.24
N LYS A 36 -10.49 -5.69 -48.04
CA LYS A 36 -11.84 -6.29 -47.93
C LYS A 36 -12.34 -6.77 -49.28
N GLU A 37 -11.99 -6.11 -50.38
CA GLU A 37 -12.41 -6.43 -51.74
C GLU A 37 -11.51 -7.46 -52.40
N GLY A 38 -10.52 -8.04 -51.72
CA GLY A 38 -9.62 -9.04 -52.31
C GLY A 38 -8.64 -8.49 -53.34
N LYS A 39 -8.48 -7.15 -53.41
CA LYS A 39 -7.56 -6.45 -54.31
C LYS A 39 -6.15 -6.23 -53.77
N GLY A 40 -5.90 -6.66 -52.52
CA GLY A 40 -4.59 -6.55 -51.89
C GLY A 40 -3.77 -7.83 -51.99
N ASP A 41 -2.44 -7.71 -51.95
CA ASP A 41 -1.47 -8.82 -52.02
C ASP A 41 -1.52 -9.82 -50.84
N THR A 42 -2.43 -9.66 -49.89
CA THR A 42 -2.59 -10.54 -48.73
C THR A 42 -4.05 -10.99 -48.58
N GLU A 43 -4.26 -12.31 -48.48
CA GLU A 43 -5.57 -12.93 -48.20
C GLU A 43 -6.22 -12.58 -46.86
N LYS A 44 -5.59 -11.71 -46.04
CA LYS A 44 -6.06 -11.31 -44.71
C LYS A 44 -6.41 -9.83 -44.65
N SER A 45 -7.65 -9.52 -44.28
CA SER A 45 -8.07 -8.13 -44.02
C SER A 45 -7.23 -7.55 -42.83
N VAL A 46 -6.54 -6.46 -43.08
CA VAL A 46 -5.77 -5.75 -42.03
C VAL A 46 -6.71 -4.86 -41.23
N ILE A 47 -6.90 -5.18 -39.98
CA ILE A 47 -7.65 -4.35 -39.04
C ILE A 47 -6.65 -3.72 -38.05
N VAL A 48 -6.62 -2.40 -37.99
CA VAL A 48 -5.81 -1.62 -37.05
C VAL A 48 -6.74 -1.06 -35.98
N LYS A 49 -6.36 -1.22 -34.72
CA LYS A 49 -7.08 -0.68 -33.58
C LYS A 49 -6.24 0.38 -32.87
N SER A 50 -6.90 1.43 -32.40
CA SER A 50 -6.24 2.42 -31.54
C SER A 50 -5.78 1.77 -30.24
N LYS A 51 -4.63 2.25 -29.70
CA LYS A 51 -4.12 1.79 -28.40
C LYS A 51 -4.89 2.47 -27.28
N VAL A 52 -5.34 1.69 -26.31
CA VAL A 52 -5.95 2.20 -25.06
C VAL A 52 -4.95 2.00 -23.92
N PRO A 53 -4.84 2.97 -23.01
CA PRO A 53 -4.04 2.79 -21.78
C PRO A 53 -4.49 1.52 -21.05
N PRO A 54 -3.55 0.72 -20.51
CA PRO A 54 -3.90 -0.49 -19.77
C PRO A 54 -4.70 -0.12 -18.52
N ALA A 55 -5.75 -0.88 -18.22
CA ALA A 55 -6.46 -0.74 -16.96
C ALA A 55 -5.55 -1.12 -15.77
N LEU A 56 -5.67 -0.41 -14.65
CA LEU A 56 -4.92 -0.71 -13.43
C LEU A 56 -5.15 -2.16 -12.97
N ILE A 57 -6.41 -2.58 -12.98
CA ILE A 57 -6.83 -3.95 -12.66
C ILE A 57 -7.71 -4.42 -13.82
N GLY A 58 -7.30 -5.49 -14.49
CA GLY A 58 -8.03 -6.01 -15.65
C GLY A 58 -9.47 -6.38 -15.30
N LYS A 59 -10.40 -6.11 -16.22
CA LYS A 59 -11.83 -6.46 -16.15
C LYS A 59 -12.63 -5.82 -14.98
N GLY A 60 -12.21 -4.66 -14.49
CA GLY A 60 -12.93 -3.98 -13.41
C GLY A 60 -12.93 -2.46 -13.58
N PRO A 61 -13.82 -1.74 -12.87
CA PRO A 61 -13.91 -0.28 -12.91
C PRO A 61 -12.82 0.42 -12.06
N ALA A 62 -11.85 -0.32 -11.55
CA ALA A 62 -10.82 0.22 -10.66
C ALA A 62 -9.89 1.17 -11.41
N SER A 63 -9.95 2.45 -11.08
CA SER A 63 -8.93 3.43 -11.45
C SER A 63 -7.85 3.54 -10.36
N SER A 64 -6.71 4.15 -10.66
CA SER A 64 -5.67 4.42 -9.67
C SER A 64 -6.19 5.31 -8.53
N SER A 65 -7.04 6.27 -8.82
CA SER A 65 -7.62 7.17 -7.80
C SER A 65 -8.60 6.45 -6.87
N THR A 66 -9.47 5.57 -7.39
CA THR A 66 -10.41 4.80 -6.55
C THR A 66 -9.70 3.80 -5.65
N VAL A 67 -8.65 3.14 -6.15
CA VAL A 67 -7.83 2.24 -5.34
C VAL A 67 -7.03 3.00 -4.28
N ALA A 68 -6.38 4.10 -4.65
CA ALA A 68 -5.64 4.94 -3.71
C ALA A 68 -6.55 5.50 -2.61
N TRP A 69 -7.75 5.97 -2.95
CA TRP A 69 -8.74 6.43 -1.98
C TRP A 69 -9.16 5.31 -1.02
N THR A 70 -9.44 4.11 -1.55
CA THR A 70 -9.81 2.95 -0.74
C THR A 70 -8.72 2.57 0.27
N ILE A 71 -7.45 2.59 -0.16
CA ILE A 71 -6.30 2.31 0.68
C ILE A 71 -6.13 3.40 1.75
N TYR A 72 -6.19 4.68 1.35
CA TYR A 72 -6.07 5.81 2.25
C TYR A 72 -7.16 5.78 3.34
N GLN A 73 -8.42 5.58 2.97
CA GLN A 73 -9.51 5.47 3.93
C GLN A 73 -9.31 4.31 4.90
N LYS A 74 -8.83 3.17 4.41
CA LYS A 74 -8.64 1.99 5.26
C LYS A 74 -7.47 2.16 6.24
N TYR A 75 -6.32 2.62 5.78
CA TYR A 75 -5.08 2.57 6.56
C TYR A 75 -4.70 3.90 7.20
N ALA A 76 -5.04 5.03 6.61
CA ALA A 76 -4.81 6.34 7.23
C ALA A 76 -5.98 6.77 8.11
N ASN A 77 -7.22 6.59 7.65
CA ASN A 77 -8.41 7.02 8.36
C ASN A 77 -9.07 5.91 9.21
N GLY A 78 -8.53 4.67 9.20
CA GLY A 78 -9.06 3.55 9.96
C GLY A 78 -10.46 3.11 9.55
N MET A 79 -10.95 3.48 8.34
CA MET A 79 -12.29 3.17 7.88
C MET A 79 -12.40 1.73 7.36
N PRO A 80 -13.18 0.86 8.00
CA PRO A 80 -13.37 -0.52 7.54
C PRO A 80 -14.05 -0.59 6.16
N LEU A 81 -13.72 -1.60 5.36
CA LEU A 81 -14.26 -1.75 4.00
C LEU A 81 -15.79 -1.82 3.94
N TYR A 82 -16.46 -2.34 4.98
CA TYR A 82 -17.93 -2.40 5.01
C TYR A 82 -18.57 -1.00 5.14
N ARG A 83 -17.87 -0.02 5.74
CA ARG A 83 -18.31 1.38 5.76
C ARG A 83 -18.03 2.04 4.42
N GLN A 84 -16.87 1.80 3.85
CA GLN A 84 -16.53 2.29 2.51
C GLN A 84 -17.51 1.79 1.44
N GLU A 85 -17.98 0.53 1.54
CA GLU A 85 -19.02 -0.02 0.64
C GLU A 85 -20.30 0.81 0.68
N LYS A 86 -20.69 1.33 1.87
CA LYS A 86 -21.85 2.21 2.01
C LYS A 86 -21.60 3.57 1.41
N ASP A 87 -20.43 4.18 1.67
CA ASP A 87 -20.06 5.48 1.12
C ASP A 87 -19.99 5.44 -0.40
N TRP A 88 -19.39 4.38 -0.99
CA TRP A 88 -19.36 4.20 -2.44
C TRP A 88 -20.76 4.15 -3.05
N LYS A 89 -21.69 3.50 -2.36
CA LYS A 89 -23.11 3.45 -2.80
C LYS A 89 -23.76 4.84 -2.78
N GLU A 90 -23.47 5.67 -1.77
CA GLU A 90 -23.95 7.06 -1.71
C GLU A 90 -23.37 7.94 -2.82
N TYR A 91 -22.13 7.67 -3.26
CA TYR A 91 -21.53 8.30 -4.44
C TYR A 91 -22.05 7.73 -5.77
N GLY A 92 -23.03 6.81 -5.75
CA GLY A 92 -23.60 6.19 -6.94
C GLY A 92 -22.82 5.00 -7.51
N ALA A 93 -21.78 4.53 -6.83
CA ALA A 93 -20.96 3.40 -7.25
C ALA A 93 -21.27 2.13 -6.41
N ALA A 94 -21.84 1.10 -7.05
CA ALA A 94 -22.15 -0.16 -6.38
C ALA A 94 -20.91 -1.08 -6.34
N VAL A 95 -19.99 -0.79 -5.41
CA VAL A 95 -18.74 -1.56 -5.22
C VAL A 95 -18.80 -2.32 -3.91
N SER A 96 -18.72 -3.66 -3.97
CA SER A 96 -18.78 -4.49 -2.76
C SER A 96 -17.45 -4.43 -1.96
N ARG A 97 -17.55 -4.64 -0.64
CA ARG A 97 -16.36 -4.75 0.24
C ARG A 97 -15.38 -5.84 -0.21
N THR A 98 -15.86 -6.92 -0.82
CA THR A 98 -15.02 -7.97 -1.41
C THR A 98 -14.22 -7.42 -2.59
N THR A 99 -14.86 -6.65 -3.46
CA THR A 99 -14.20 -5.99 -4.59
C THR A 99 -13.14 -5.01 -4.11
N LEU A 100 -13.46 -4.18 -3.11
CA LEU A 100 -12.51 -3.25 -2.48
C LEU A 100 -11.29 -4.00 -1.88
N ALA A 101 -11.54 -5.12 -1.18
CA ALA A 101 -10.47 -5.96 -0.65
C ALA A 101 -9.58 -6.52 -1.76
N ASN A 102 -10.16 -7.03 -2.84
CA ASN A 102 -9.43 -7.56 -3.97
C ASN A 102 -8.58 -6.50 -4.67
N TRP A 103 -9.06 -5.25 -4.77
CA TRP A 103 -8.27 -4.14 -5.31
C TRP A 103 -7.03 -3.87 -4.48
N ILE A 104 -7.18 -3.86 -3.15
CA ILE A 104 -6.05 -3.66 -2.22
C ILE A 104 -5.05 -4.80 -2.35
N ILE A 105 -5.51 -6.05 -2.29
CA ILE A 105 -4.65 -7.25 -2.37
C ILE A 105 -3.89 -7.29 -3.69
N TYR A 106 -4.59 -7.05 -4.81
CA TYR A 106 -3.97 -7.00 -6.12
C TYR A 106 -2.88 -5.92 -6.20
N SER A 107 -3.21 -4.71 -5.73
CA SER A 107 -2.28 -3.59 -5.77
C SER A 107 -1.07 -3.80 -4.85
N ALA A 108 -1.27 -4.43 -3.70
CA ALA A 108 -0.18 -4.80 -2.78
C ALA A 108 0.82 -5.73 -3.46
N GLY A 109 0.34 -6.79 -4.13
CA GLY A 109 1.21 -7.75 -4.80
C GLY A 109 1.89 -7.24 -6.07
N HIS A 110 1.18 -6.43 -6.88
CA HIS A 110 1.67 -6.03 -8.20
C HIS A 110 2.41 -4.70 -8.22
N TYR A 111 1.99 -3.74 -7.38
CA TYR A 111 2.54 -2.39 -7.43
C TYR A 111 3.34 -2.01 -6.19
N PHE A 112 2.92 -2.44 -4.99
CA PHE A 112 3.59 -2.01 -3.76
C PHE A 112 4.70 -2.95 -3.33
N ARG A 113 4.69 -4.22 -3.74
CA ARG A 113 5.76 -5.16 -3.38
C ARG A 113 7.15 -4.68 -3.83
N PRO A 114 7.36 -4.21 -5.07
CA PRO A 114 8.65 -3.66 -5.47
C PRO A 114 9.10 -2.45 -4.65
N LEU A 115 8.15 -1.58 -4.23
CA LEU A 115 8.44 -0.44 -3.36
C LEU A 115 8.81 -0.89 -1.94
N TYR A 116 8.09 -1.87 -1.40
CA TYR A 116 8.42 -2.46 -0.11
C TYR A 116 9.83 -3.05 -0.11
N ASP A 117 10.17 -3.84 -1.13
CA ASP A 117 11.50 -4.45 -1.28
C ASP A 117 12.59 -3.39 -1.47
N TYR A 118 12.29 -2.27 -2.15
CA TYR A 118 13.20 -1.13 -2.24
C TYR A 118 13.41 -0.48 -0.88
N PHE A 119 12.34 -0.15 -0.15
CA PHE A 119 12.45 0.45 1.18
C PHE A 119 13.12 -0.49 2.18
N HIS A 120 12.91 -1.79 2.10
CA HIS A 120 13.61 -2.76 2.91
C HIS A 120 15.13 -2.69 2.69
N ARG A 121 15.58 -2.68 1.43
CA ARG A 121 17.01 -2.49 1.14
C ARG A 121 17.55 -1.16 1.64
N GLN A 122 16.78 -0.07 1.52
CA GLN A 122 17.20 1.23 2.05
C GLN A 122 17.24 1.26 3.59
N LEU A 123 16.35 0.55 4.25
CA LEU A 123 16.34 0.41 5.70
C LEU A 123 17.60 -0.30 6.20
N LEU A 124 18.00 -1.40 5.56
CA LEU A 124 19.19 -2.17 5.94
C LEU A 124 20.52 -1.39 5.76
N LEU A 125 20.52 -0.32 4.96
CA LEU A 125 21.69 0.54 4.76
C LEU A 125 21.83 1.63 5.84
N ARG A 126 20.87 1.73 6.77
CA ARG A 126 20.92 2.74 7.83
C ARG A 126 21.80 2.29 8.99
N GLU A 127 22.39 3.26 9.70
CA GLU A 127 23.25 2.99 10.83
C GLU A 127 22.49 2.60 12.10
N PHE A 128 21.25 3.12 12.25
CA PHE A 128 20.44 2.91 13.46
C PHE A 128 19.02 2.50 13.10
N LEU A 129 18.57 1.37 13.66
CA LEU A 129 17.20 0.87 13.53
C LEU A 129 16.56 0.66 14.89
N MET A 130 15.25 0.74 14.91
CA MET A 130 14.39 0.38 16.03
C MET A 130 13.48 -0.76 15.59
N ALA A 131 13.31 -1.77 16.44
CA ALA A 131 12.41 -2.89 16.18
C ALA A 131 11.55 -3.19 17.39
N ASP A 132 10.29 -3.53 17.11
CA ASP A 132 9.29 -3.94 18.10
C ASP A 132 8.32 -4.93 17.46
N GLU A 133 7.63 -5.73 18.24
CA GLU A 133 6.59 -6.61 17.73
C GLU A 133 5.34 -6.58 18.62
N THR A 134 4.19 -6.65 17.98
CA THR A 134 2.90 -6.69 18.65
C THR A 134 2.09 -7.91 18.24
N ARG A 135 1.28 -8.41 19.15
CA ARG A 135 0.37 -9.53 18.88
C ARG A 135 -0.78 -9.09 18.01
N VAL A 136 -1.10 -9.89 17.02
CA VAL A 136 -2.25 -9.71 16.14
C VAL A 136 -3.04 -11.01 16.05
N GLN A 137 -4.36 -10.92 15.98
CA GLN A 137 -5.23 -12.06 15.78
C GLN A 137 -5.66 -12.13 14.32
N VAL A 138 -5.46 -13.30 13.69
CA VAL A 138 -5.91 -13.57 12.33
C VAL A 138 -6.95 -14.68 12.36
N LEU A 139 -8.22 -14.33 12.20
CA LEU A 139 -9.35 -15.26 12.38
C LEU A 139 -9.38 -16.40 11.36
N LYS A 140 -8.82 -16.20 10.18
CA LYS A 140 -8.84 -17.18 9.07
C LYS A 140 -7.42 -17.43 8.54
N GLU A 141 -6.52 -17.80 9.43
CA GLU A 141 -5.17 -18.17 9.05
C GLU A 141 -5.13 -19.67 8.67
N PRO A 142 -4.64 -20.02 7.46
CA PRO A 142 -4.58 -21.43 7.04
C PRO A 142 -3.81 -22.30 8.02
N GLY A 143 -4.40 -23.42 8.43
CA GLY A 143 -3.76 -24.39 9.31
C GLY A 143 -3.65 -23.98 10.78
N ARG A 144 -4.29 -22.87 11.21
CA ARG A 144 -4.26 -22.39 12.60
C ARG A 144 -5.65 -22.10 13.15
N SER A 145 -5.79 -22.25 14.47
CA SER A 145 -7.01 -21.88 15.19
C SER A 145 -7.20 -20.35 15.16
N ALA A 146 -8.46 -19.89 15.14
CA ALA A 146 -8.81 -18.48 15.26
C ALA A 146 -8.33 -17.82 16.56
N GLU A 147 -8.05 -18.61 17.59
CA GLU A 147 -7.51 -18.15 18.88
C GLU A 147 -5.99 -18.02 18.88
N SER A 148 -5.32 -18.51 17.83
CA SER A 148 -3.87 -18.44 17.70
C SER A 148 -3.42 -16.99 17.60
N GLN A 149 -2.32 -16.65 18.28
CA GLN A 149 -1.70 -15.35 18.20
C GLN A 149 -0.62 -15.37 17.14
N SER A 150 -0.72 -14.42 16.22
CA SER A 150 0.31 -14.09 15.24
C SER A 150 0.94 -12.76 15.60
N PHE A 151 1.97 -12.33 14.90
CA PHE A 151 2.76 -11.16 15.26
C PHE A 151 2.93 -10.22 14.08
N MET A 152 2.84 -8.93 14.37
CA MET A 152 3.21 -7.85 13.47
C MET A 152 4.52 -7.25 14.00
N TRP A 153 5.56 -7.37 13.22
CA TRP A 153 6.86 -6.79 13.48
C TRP A 153 6.92 -5.40 12.87
N LEU A 154 7.54 -4.49 13.59
CA LEU A 154 7.76 -3.12 13.19
C LEU A 154 9.26 -2.87 13.10
N TYR A 155 9.72 -2.32 11.99
CA TYR A 155 11.10 -1.88 11.81
C TYR A 155 11.10 -0.43 11.36
N ARG A 156 11.84 0.40 12.08
CA ARG A 156 11.90 1.85 11.83
C ARG A 156 13.35 2.31 11.81
N THR A 157 13.68 3.24 10.92
CA THR A 157 14.96 3.94 10.94
C THR A 157 14.99 4.97 12.05
N GLY A 158 16.17 5.20 12.63
CA GLY A 158 16.41 6.28 13.61
C GLY A 158 16.35 7.68 12.96
N GLU A 159 16.70 8.67 13.78
CA GLU A 159 16.79 10.08 13.37
C GLU A 159 18.21 10.38 12.86
N ASP A 160 18.44 10.18 11.57
CA ASP A 160 19.72 10.38 10.89
C ASP A 160 19.69 11.53 9.87
N GLY A 161 18.65 12.38 9.91
CA GLY A 161 18.47 13.50 8.98
C GLY A 161 17.92 13.09 7.61
N LEU A 162 17.71 11.78 7.36
CA LEU A 162 17.09 11.26 6.16
C LEU A 162 15.60 10.95 6.40
N PRO A 163 14.78 10.83 5.34
CA PRO A 163 13.38 10.45 5.49
C PRO A 163 13.24 9.12 6.25
N VAL A 164 12.32 9.10 7.21
CA VAL A 164 12.03 7.91 8.01
C VAL A 164 11.46 6.81 7.13
N ILE A 165 12.00 5.60 7.29
CA ILE A 165 11.45 4.38 6.71
C ILE A 165 10.82 3.58 7.85
N LEU A 166 9.56 3.17 7.66
CA LEU A 166 8.79 2.37 8.59
C LEU A 166 8.21 1.18 7.84
N LEU A 167 8.60 -0.03 8.22
CA LEU A 167 8.12 -1.25 7.59
C LEU A 167 7.46 -2.18 8.59
N TYR A 168 6.43 -2.88 8.14
CA TYR A 168 5.74 -3.91 8.90
C TYR A 168 5.99 -5.28 8.28
N GLY A 169 6.29 -6.26 9.13
CA GLY A 169 6.40 -7.66 8.76
C GLY A 169 5.39 -8.51 9.53
N TYR A 170 4.58 -9.31 8.83
CA TYR A 170 3.67 -10.24 9.46
C TYR A 170 4.30 -11.62 9.56
N THR A 171 4.19 -12.26 10.72
CA THR A 171 4.59 -13.66 10.92
C THR A 171 3.61 -14.41 11.81
N PRO A 172 3.42 -15.71 11.58
CA PRO A 172 2.54 -16.51 12.42
C PRO A 172 3.13 -16.82 13.82
N THR A 173 4.41 -16.59 14.03
CA THR A 173 5.11 -16.90 15.30
C THR A 173 5.96 -15.74 15.76
N ARG A 174 6.28 -15.69 17.06
CA ARG A 174 7.25 -14.77 17.67
C ARG A 174 8.68 -15.32 17.62
N SER A 175 9.03 -16.16 16.62
CA SER A 175 10.40 -16.66 16.55
C SER A 175 11.41 -15.54 16.23
N GLY A 176 12.54 -15.53 16.92
CA GLY A 176 13.63 -14.61 16.62
C GLY A 176 14.23 -14.83 15.22
N ASP A 177 14.00 -15.99 14.60
CA ASP A 177 14.39 -16.23 13.20
C ASP A 177 13.71 -15.26 12.24
N ASN A 178 12.46 -14.86 12.53
CA ASN A 178 11.75 -13.86 11.73
C ASN A 178 12.46 -12.50 11.70
N ALA A 179 13.00 -12.07 12.85
CA ALA A 179 13.78 -10.83 12.92
C ALA A 179 15.16 -10.99 12.26
N ALA A 180 15.80 -12.16 12.46
CA ALA A 180 17.07 -12.46 11.82
C ALA A 180 16.97 -12.47 10.30
N ASP A 181 15.94 -13.14 9.75
CA ASP A 181 15.68 -13.18 8.31
C ASP A 181 15.36 -11.80 7.73
N PHE A 182 14.58 -10.98 8.46
CA PHE A 182 14.23 -9.62 8.00
C PHE A 182 15.44 -8.69 8.02
N LEU A 183 16.30 -8.81 9.02
CA LEU A 183 17.48 -7.95 9.21
C LEU A 183 18.76 -8.58 8.64
N ASP A 184 18.64 -9.61 7.80
CA ASP A 184 19.80 -10.22 7.16
C ASP A 184 20.56 -9.17 6.32
N GLY A 185 21.88 -9.08 6.58
CA GLY A 185 22.76 -8.10 5.97
C GLY A 185 22.77 -6.71 6.63
N PHE A 186 21.99 -6.45 7.68
CA PHE A 186 22.06 -5.21 8.45
C PHE A 186 23.36 -5.15 9.24
N GLN A 187 24.03 -3.98 9.20
CA GLN A 187 25.27 -3.70 9.95
C GLN A 187 25.12 -2.35 10.64
N GLY A 188 24.64 -2.34 11.88
CA GLY A 188 24.41 -1.10 12.62
C GLY A 188 23.90 -1.37 14.03
N TYR A 189 23.31 -0.36 14.63
CA TYR A 189 22.71 -0.44 15.95
C TYR A 189 21.21 -0.75 15.87
N LEU A 190 20.76 -1.73 16.63
CA LEU A 190 19.35 -2.09 16.77
C LEU A 190 18.87 -1.82 18.20
N GLU A 191 17.91 -0.91 18.33
CA GLU A 191 17.18 -0.69 19.58
C GLU A 191 15.94 -1.58 19.64
N THR A 192 15.76 -2.31 20.74
CA THR A 192 14.62 -3.21 20.98
C THR A 192 14.16 -3.13 22.42
N ASP A 193 13.00 -3.71 22.75
CA ASP A 193 12.44 -3.81 24.09
C ASP A 193 13.11 -4.89 24.99
N GLY A 194 14.25 -5.46 24.58
CA GLY A 194 14.93 -6.52 25.32
C GLY A 194 14.39 -7.93 25.09
N TYR A 195 13.49 -8.15 24.12
CA TYR A 195 13.05 -9.47 23.76
C TYR A 195 14.20 -10.34 23.24
N GLN A 196 14.44 -11.50 23.89
CA GLN A 196 15.57 -12.39 23.61
C GLN A 196 15.62 -12.92 22.17
N GLY A 197 14.49 -12.87 21.44
CA GLY A 197 14.44 -13.27 20.03
C GLY A 197 15.37 -12.44 19.15
N TYR A 198 15.62 -11.18 19.49
CA TYR A 198 16.55 -10.32 18.76
C TYR A 198 18.03 -10.70 18.93
N ASN A 199 18.38 -11.52 19.95
CA ASN A 199 19.74 -12.04 20.10
C ASN A 199 20.18 -12.94 18.92
N LYS A 200 19.25 -13.42 18.10
CA LYS A 200 19.54 -14.18 16.88
C LYS A 200 20.01 -13.30 15.72
N VAL A 201 19.78 -11.99 15.80
CA VAL A 201 20.30 -11.03 14.85
C VAL A 201 21.79 -10.85 15.15
N CYS A 202 22.66 -11.58 14.47
CA CYS A 202 24.09 -11.62 14.73
C CYS A 202 24.73 -10.24 14.59
N LEU A 203 25.64 -9.90 15.56
CA LEU A 203 26.51 -8.71 15.60
C LEU A 203 25.87 -7.37 16.00
N LEU A 204 24.78 -7.40 16.73
CA LEU A 204 24.15 -6.17 17.20
C LEU A 204 24.57 -5.83 18.65
N TYR A 205 24.99 -4.60 18.86
CA TYR A 205 25.03 -4.01 20.20
C TYR A 205 23.59 -3.68 20.59
N THR A 206 23.00 -4.47 21.49
CA THR A 206 21.71 -4.15 22.11
C THR A 206 21.94 -3.16 23.23
N SER A 207 21.35 -1.97 23.16
CA SER A 207 21.26 -1.08 24.31
C SER A 207 20.01 -1.46 25.11
N PRO A 208 20.14 -1.76 26.43
CA PRO A 208 18.96 -2.05 27.23
C PRO A 208 18.05 -0.81 27.29
N SER A 209 16.75 -1.04 27.11
CA SER A 209 15.75 0.02 27.25
C SER A 209 15.81 0.62 28.67
N PRO A 210 15.62 1.94 28.84
CA PRO A 210 15.54 2.57 30.18
C PRO A 210 14.42 2.00 31.08
N ARG A 211 13.53 1.16 30.50
CA ARG A 211 12.43 0.49 31.22
C ARG A 211 12.74 -0.93 31.68
N ASP A 212 13.89 -1.48 31.33
CA ASP A 212 14.27 -2.79 31.84
C ASP A 212 14.48 -2.73 33.35
N PRO A 213 13.82 -3.58 34.16
CA PRO A 213 14.07 -3.61 35.60
C PRO A 213 15.53 -3.99 35.81
N LYS A 214 16.23 -3.16 36.54
CA LYS A 214 17.60 -3.44 36.98
C LYS A 214 17.58 -4.80 37.69
N THR A 215 18.14 -5.83 37.07
CA THR A 215 18.48 -7.06 37.73
C THR A 215 19.58 -6.74 38.73
N SER A 216 19.18 -6.63 40.00
CA SER A 216 20.09 -6.62 41.16
C SER A 216 20.63 -8.00 41.45
#